data_55c3dd6943d40f5c697d5dc51ce9b91a
#
_entry.id   55c3dd6943d40f5c697d5dc51ce9b91a
#
_cell.length_a   1.000
_cell.length_b   1.000
_cell.length_c   1.000
_cell.angle_alpha   90.00
_cell.angle_beta   90.00
_cell.angle_gamma   90.00
#
_symmetry.space_group_name_H-M   'P 1'
#
loop_
_entity.id
_entity.type
_entity.pdbx_description
1 polymer ?
#
loop_
_entity_poly.entity_id
_entity_poly.type
_entity_poly.pdbx_seq_one_letter_code
_entity_poly.pdbx_strand_id
1 'polypeptide(L)'
;MKPFRENYQFKTFSVRGMELPSVMLGTSPFIGAGQFGAKAMLYHTQFFLQPQNITEIVAHCVGLGVNAVQAIGYPRIMAAIRVAMEESDTEVFILGTVGLGSIEREIESMLEAGAKGVVP
;
A
#
# COMPACT_ATOMS: atom_id res chain seq x y z
N MET A 1 13.14 -4.62 24.81
CA MET A 1 11.75 -4.38 24.36
C MET A 1 11.35 -5.49 23.39
N LYS A 2 10.26 -6.15 23.67
CA LYS A 2 9.78 -7.14 22.72
C LYS A 2 9.28 -6.45 21.46
N PRO A 3 9.65 -6.96 20.28
CA PRO A 3 9.06 -6.46 19.06
C PRO A 3 7.55 -6.73 19.06
N PHE A 4 6.85 -6.08 18.16
CA PHE A 4 5.44 -6.32 17.92
C PHE A 4 5.21 -7.84 17.75
N ARG A 5 4.11 -8.35 18.26
CA ARG A 5 3.82 -9.80 18.19
C ARG A 5 3.66 -10.21 16.73
N GLU A 6 4.44 -11.19 16.31
CA GLU A 6 4.42 -11.70 14.93
C GLU A 6 3.04 -12.23 14.51
N ASN A 7 2.24 -12.72 15.47
CA ASN A 7 0.93 -13.30 15.20
C ASN A 7 -0.23 -12.38 15.57
N TYR A 8 0.03 -11.07 15.71
CA TYR A 8 -1.06 -10.15 16.02
C TYR A 8 -1.99 -10.02 14.82
N GLN A 9 -3.28 -10.20 15.08
CA GLN A 9 -4.30 -10.02 14.06
C GLN A 9 -5.11 -8.78 14.38
N PHE A 10 -5.08 -7.81 13.48
CA PHE A 10 -5.92 -6.64 13.59
C PHE A 10 -7.36 -7.01 13.30
N LYS A 11 -8.27 -6.34 13.99
CA LYS A 11 -9.70 -6.55 13.79
C LYS A 11 -10.08 -6.12 12.37
N THR A 12 -11.08 -6.79 11.84
CA THR A 12 -11.71 -6.41 10.58
C THR A 12 -13.10 -5.87 10.86
N PHE A 13 -13.69 -5.22 9.87
CA PHE A 13 -15.08 -4.80 9.91
C PHE A 13 -15.73 -5.11 8.56
N SER A 14 -17.04 -5.30 8.56
CA SER A 14 -17.76 -5.69 7.36
C SER A 14 -18.47 -4.49 6.73
N VAL A 15 -18.25 -4.29 5.44
CA VAL A 15 -18.96 -3.30 4.63
C VAL A 15 -19.54 -4.02 3.43
N ARG A 16 -20.85 -4.06 3.33
CA ARG A 16 -21.58 -4.72 2.23
C ARG A 16 -21.10 -6.15 1.97
N GLY A 17 -20.87 -6.91 3.05
CA GLY A 17 -20.42 -8.29 2.96
C GLY A 17 -18.94 -8.48 2.71
N MET A 18 -18.17 -7.40 2.57
CA MET A 18 -16.73 -7.47 2.40
C MET A 18 -16.03 -7.20 3.73
N GLU A 19 -15.13 -8.07 4.12
CA GLU A 19 -14.30 -7.88 5.31
C GLU A 19 -13.16 -6.91 4.99
N LEU A 20 -13.11 -5.81 5.73
CA LEU A 20 -12.09 -4.78 5.54
C LEU A 20 -11.13 -4.78 6.74
N PRO A 21 -9.82 -4.69 6.49
CA PRO A 21 -8.86 -4.51 7.57
C PRO A 21 -9.05 -3.16 8.26
N SER A 22 -8.85 -3.13 9.58
CA SER A 22 -8.97 -1.89 10.35
C SER A 22 -7.72 -1.03 10.32
N VAL A 23 -6.60 -1.58 9.83
CA VAL A 23 -5.31 -0.88 9.72
C VAL A 23 -4.76 -1.09 8.32
N MET A 24 -4.37 -0.02 7.67
CA MET A 24 -3.78 -0.04 6.34
C MET A 24 -2.52 0.80 6.29
N LEU A 25 -1.55 0.36 5.51
CA LEU A 25 -0.37 1.16 5.20
C LEU A 25 -0.72 2.19 4.13
N GLY A 26 -0.45 3.46 4.38
CA GLY A 26 -0.58 4.52 3.39
C GLY A 26 0.67 4.62 2.50
N THR A 27 0.53 5.17 1.31
CA THR A 27 1.63 5.25 0.34
C THR A 27 2.14 6.67 0.06
N SER A 28 1.60 7.68 0.74
CA SER A 28 2.02 9.06 0.52
C SER A 28 3.53 9.31 0.73
N PRO A 29 4.19 8.71 1.73
CA PRO A 29 5.64 8.86 1.85
C PRO A 29 6.41 8.31 0.66
N PHE A 30 5.89 7.30 -0.01
CA PHE A 30 6.59 6.62 -1.11
C PHE A 30 6.73 7.49 -2.36
N ILE A 31 5.87 8.49 -2.53
CA ILE A 31 5.97 9.45 -3.62
C ILE A 31 6.63 10.77 -3.17
N GLY A 32 6.84 10.94 -1.88
CA GLY A 32 7.32 12.21 -1.34
C GLY A 32 6.26 13.30 -1.45
N ALA A 33 5.04 13.01 -0.97
CA ALA A 33 3.95 13.98 -1.04
C ALA A 33 4.28 15.29 -0.32
N GLY A 34 3.78 16.41 -0.86
CA GLY A 34 4.09 17.75 -0.37
C GLY A 34 3.74 17.98 1.09
N GLN A 35 2.82 17.19 1.65
CA GLN A 35 2.44 17.27 3.06
C GLN A 35 3.60 16.99 4.02
N PHE A 36 4.67 16.36 3.56
CA PHE A 36 5.86 16.08 4.37
C PHE A 36 6.85 17.23 4.39
N GLY A 37 6.55 18.34 3.70
CA GLY A 37 7.36 19.55 3.74
C GLY A 37 8.81 19.31 3.33
N ALA A 38 9.73 19.69 4.20
CA ALA A 38 11.18 19.58 3.92
C ALA A 38 11.67 18.15 3.72
N LYS A 39 10.92 17.15 4.18
CA LYS A 39 11.27 15.73 4.03
C LYS A 39 10.72 15.09 2.77
N ALA A 40 9.87 15.79 2.02
CA ALA A 40 9.25 15.25 0.82
C ALA A 40 10.28 14.76 -0.20
N MET A 41 11.31 15.55 -0.47
CA MET A 41 12.38 15.18 -1.40
C MET A 41 13.17 13.97 -0.91
N LEU A 42 13.45 13.90 0.38
CA LEU A 42 14.14 12.76 0.98
C LEU A 42 13.33 11.48 0.80
N TYR A 43 12.04 11.52 1.08
CA TYR A 43 11.16 10.36 0.93
C TYR A 43 11.03 9.94 -0.53
N HIS A 44 10.90 10.91 -1.44
CA HIS A 44 10.87 10.62 -2.87
C HIS A 44 12.13 9.87 -3.31
N THR A 45 13.29 10.34 -2.87
CA THR A 45 14.57 9.73 -3.20
C THR A 45 14.71 8.33 -2.60
N GLN A 46 14.31 8.16 -1.35
CA GLN A 46 14.46 6.89 -0.65
C GLN A 46 13.47 5.82 -1.10
N PHE A 47 12.29 6.22 -1.54
CA PHE A 47 11.22 5.27 -1.87
C PHE A 47 10.89 5.25 -3.35
N PHE A 48 10.45 6.37 -3.91
CA PHE A 48 10.00 6.38 -5.31
C PHE A 48 11.12 6.04 -6.28
N LEU A 49 12.32 6.58 -6.05
CA LEU A 49 13.49 6.30 -6.87
C LEU A 49 14.20 4.99 -6.52
N GLN A 50 13.83 4.37 -5.41
CA GLN A 50 14.38 3.11 -4.93
C GLN A 50 13.26 2.16 -4.50
N PRO A 51 12.49 1.62 -5.48
CA PRO A 51 11.27 0.85 -5.17
C PRO A 51 11.50 -0.37 -4.29
N GLN A 52 12.72 -0.95 -4.27
CA GLN A 52 13.05 -2.04 -3.37
C GLN A 52 12.83 -1.68 -1.90
N ASN A 53 12.99 -0.41 -1.54
CA ASN A 53 12.73 0.05 -0.18
C ASN A 53 11.23 0.04 0.14
N ILE A 54 10.38 0.30 -0.84
CA ILE A 54 8.92 0.16 -0.71
C ILE A 54 8.58 -1.31 -0.45
N THR A 55 9.13 -2.20 -1.25
CA THR A 55 8.93 -3.65 -1.11
C THR A 55 9.30 -4.13 0.30
N GLU A 56 10.44 -3.69 0.81
CA GLU A 56 10.90 -4.06 2.15
C GLU A 56 9.94 -3.60 3.24
N ILE A 57 9.43 -2.37 3.14
CA ILE A 57 8.48 -1.84 4.13
C ILE A 57 7.16 -2.59 4.06
N VAL A 58 6.64 -2.84 2.88
CA VAL A 58 5.39 -3.58 2.72
C VAL A 58 5.53 -4.99 3.29
N ALA A 59 6.62 -5.68 2.96
CA ALA A 59 6.89 -7.01 3.48
C ALA A 59 7.03 -7.02 5.01
N HIS A 60 7.69 -6.01 5.56
CA HIS A 60 7.80 -5.86 7.01
C HIS A 60 6.45 -5.66 7.67
N CYS A 61 5.60 -4.81 7.11
CA CYS A 61 4.24 -4.58 7.59
C CYS A 61 3.40 -5.87 7.55
N VAL A 62 3.51 -6.64 6.47
CA VAL A 62 2.84 -7.94 6.35
C VAL A 62 3.28 -8.87 7.49
N GLY A 63 4.57 -8.92 7.79
CA GLY A 63 5.11 -9.70 8.90
C GLY A 63 4.58 -9.28 10.26
N LEU A 64 4.16 -8.02 10.40
CA LEU A 64 3.55 -7.50 11.63
C LEU A 64 2.02 -7.66 11.66
N GLY A 65 1.42 -8.23 10.63
CA GLY A 65 -0.02 -8.40 10.53
C GLY A 65 -0.76 -7.28 9.80
N VAL A 66 -0.05 -6.29 9.27
CA VAL A 66 -0.63 -5.22 8.45
C VAL A 66 -0.56 -5.65 7.00
N ASN A 67 -1.60 -6.31 6.53
CA ASN A 67 -1.67 -6.88 5.18
C ASN A 67 -2.64 -6.12 4.27
N ALA A 68 -2.70 -4.84 4.45
CA ALA A 68 -3.53 -3.96 3.63
C ALA A 68 -2.79 -2.67 3.30
N VAL A 69 -2.99 -2.17 2.09
CA VAL A 69 -2.34 -0.95 1.59
C VAL A 69 -3.38 -0.08 0.91
N GLN A 70 -3.40 1.20 1.26
CA GLN A 70 -4.11 2.20 0.48
C GLN A 70 -3.10 2.78 -0.52
N ALA A 71 -3.22 2.37 -1.77
CA ALA A 71 -2.20 2.59 -2.78
C ALA A 71 -2.57 3.72 -3.73
N ILE A 72 -1.63 4.64 -3.97
CA ILE A 72 -1.69 5.58 -5.08
C ILE A 72 -1.22 4.84 -6.33
N GLY A 73 -1.92 5.03 -7.45
CA GLY A 73 -1.79 4.23 -8.65
C GLY A 73 -0.56 4.46 -9.52
N TYR A 74 0.58 4.80 -8.93
CA TYR A 74 1.82 4.87 -9.70
C TYR A 74 2.35 3.47 -9.98
N PRO A 75 2.71 3.16 -11.25
CA PRO A 75 3.18 1.82 -11.61
C PRO A 75 4.35 1.31 -10.77
N ARG A 76 5.28 2.18 -10.40
CA ARG A 76 6.41 1.80 -9.53
C ARG A 76 5.97 1.29 -8.18
N ILE A 77 4.99 1.97 -7.58
CA ILE A 77 4.46 1.61 -6.26
C ILE A 77 3.70 0.30 -6.36
N MET A 78 2.84 0.17 -7.35
CA MET A 78 2.06 -1.05 -7.56
C MET A 78 2.95 -2.26 -7.83
N ALA A 79 4.02 -2.08 -8.62
CA ALA A 79 4.98 -3.15 -8.88
C ALA A 79 5.72 -3.56 -7.61
N ALA A 80 6.14 -2.61 -6.79
CA ALA A 80 6.83 -2.88 -5.52
C ALA A 80 5.94 -3.64 -4.54
N ILE A 81 4.66 -3.29 -4.47
CA ILE A 81 3.68 -4.01 -3.63
C ILE A 81 3.52 -5.45 -4.13
N ARG A 82 3.42 -5.63 -5.44
CA ARG A 82 3.30 -6.97 -6.03
C ARG A 82 4.50 -7.85 -5.69
N VAL A 83 5.71 -7.31 -5.76
CA VAL A 83 6.93 -8.06 -5.38
C VAL A 83 6.86 -8.46 -3.92
N ALA A 84 6.42 -7.56 -3.03
CA ALA A 84 6.28 -7.88 -1.62
C ALA A 84 5.25 -9.00 -1.38
N MET A 85 4.15 -9.02 -2.13
CA MET A 85 3.15 -10.08 -2.06
C MET A 85 3.75 -11.42 -2.49
N GLU A 86 4.49 -11.43 -3.58
CA GLU A 86 5.14 -12.65 -4.09
C GLU A 86 6.18 -13.18 -3.12
N GLU A 87 7.05 -12.31 -2.60
CA GLU A 87 8.11 -12.71 -1.68
C GLU A 87 7.58 -13.20 -0.33
N SER A 88 6.51 -12.60 0.16
CA SER A 88 5.91 -12.98 1.45
C SER A 88 4.90 -14.12 1.32
N ASP A 89 4.55 -14.51 0.10
CA ASP A 89 3.48 -15.48 -0.19
C ASP A 89 2.18 -15.12 0.55
N THR A 90 1.87 -13.83 0.59
CA THR A 90 0.71 -13.32 1.31
C THR A 90 -0.06 -12.38 0.39
N GLU A 91 -1.38 -12.57 0.35
CA GLU A 91 -2.26 -11.65 -0.37
C GLU A 91 -2.42 -10.37 0.45
N VAL A 92 -2.14 -9.23 -0.17
CA VAL A 92 -2.32 -7.92 0.42
C VAL A 92 -3.63 -7.32 -0.10
N PHE A 93 -4.47 -6.85 0.82
CA PHE A 93 -5.68 -6.12 0.48
C PHE A 93 -5.28 -4.75 -0.05
N ILE A 94 -5.67 -4.43 -1.28
CA ILE A 94 -5.34 -3.14 -1.90
C ILE A 94 -6.61 -2.32 -2.08
N LEU A 95 -6.60 -1.13 -1.48
CA LEU A 95 -7.60 -0.10 -1.70
C LEU A 95 -6.93 1.00 -2.53
N GLY A 96 -7.34 1.15 -3.78
CA GLY A 96 -6.68 2.05 -4.70
C GLY A 96 -7.19 3.48 -4.60
N THR A 97 -6.28 4.45 -4.59
CA THR A 97 -6.64 5.87 -4.67
C THR A 97 -6.62 6.30 -6.13
N VAL A 98 -7.71 6.91 -6.58
CA VAL A 98 -7.85 7.41 -7.95
C VAL A 98 -8.10 8.91 -7.93
N GLY A 99 -8.00 9.58 -9.10
CA GLY A 99 -8.23 11.01 -9.21
C GLY A 99 -7.00 11.81 -9.63
N LEU A 100 -5.91 11.10 -10.01
CA LEU A 100 -4.68 11.75 -10.48
C LEU A 100 -4.75 12.19 -11.95
N GLY A 101 -5.66 11.59 -12.72
CA GLY A 101 -5.80 11.87 -14.13
C GLY A 101 -7.13 11.36 -14.66
N SER A 102 -7.12 10.47 -15.65
CA SER A 102 -8.35 9.85 -16.16
C SER A 102 -8.88 8.82 -15.16
N ILE A 103 -9.97 9.13 -14.50
CA ILE A 103 -10.57 8.28 -13.46
C ILE A 103 -10.87 6.88 -14.00
N GLU A 104 -11.43 6.79 -15.21
CA GLU A 104 -11.77 5.49 -15.79
C GLU A 104 -10.54 4.60 -15.98
N ARG A 105 -9.47 5.15 -16.53
CA ARG A 105 -8.21 4.42 -16.72
C ARG A 105 -7.59 4.00 -15.39
N GLU A 106 -7.65 4.89 -14.41
CA GLU A 106 -7.10 4.61 -13.08
C GLU A 106 -7.88 3.47 -12.41
N ILE A 107 -9.21 3.47 -12.52
CA ILE A 107 -10.04 2.38 -11.97
C ILE A 107 -9.68 1.06 -12.63
N GLU A 108 -9.61 1.02 -13.96
CA GLU A 108 -9.23 -0.17 -14.70
C GLU A 108 -7.85 -0.69 -14.29
N SER A 109 -6.88 0.21 -14.22
CA SER A 109 -5.50 -0.11 -13.82
C SER A 109 -5.45 -0.69 -12.41
N MET A 110 -6.21 -0.10 -11.48
CA MET A 110 -6.28 -0.60 -10.10
C MET A 110 -6.91 -1.98 -10.02
N LEU A 111 -7.99 -2.21 -10.76
CA LEU A 111 -8.63 -3.52 -10.78
C LEU A 111 -7.72 -4.59 -11.39
N GLU A 112 -7.00 -4.26 -12.45
CA GLU A 112 -6.01 -5.16 -13.04
C GLU A 112 -4.87 -5.48 -12.09
N ALA A 113 -4.49 -4.53 -11.24
CA ALA A 113 -3.45 -4.72 -10.23
C ALA A 113 -3.95 -5.49 -9.00
N GLY A 114 -5.22 -5.86 -8.96
CA GLY A 114 -5.79 -6.66 -7.87
C GLY A 114 -6.40 -5.85 -6.75
N ALA A 115 -6.68 -4.57 -6.95
CA ALA A 115 -7.36 -3.76 -5.93
C ALA A 115 -8.78 -4.30 -5.68
N LYS A 116 -9.17 -4.31 -4.41
CA LYS A 116 -10.51 -4.76 -3.99
C LYS A 116 -11.53 -3.62 -3.99
N GLY A 117 -11.06 -2.39 -4.05
CA GLY A 117 -11.89 -1.20 -4.13
C GLY A 117 -11.08 0.02 -4.49
N VAL A 118 -11.76 1.13 -4.75
CA VAL A 118 -11.11 2.40 -5.06
C VAL A 118 -11.74 3.51 -4.26
N VAL A 119 -10.94 4.54 -3.95
CA VAL A 119 -11.40 5.76 -3.29
C VAL A 119 -10.92 6.97 -4.08
N PRO A 120 -11.69 8.07 -4.09
CA PRO A 120 -11.26 9.29 -4.76
C PRO A 120 -10.11 9.98 -4.07
#